data_d7926426bc18675c80f0c57c2a9b994f
#
_entry.id   d7926426bc18675c80f0c57c2a9b994f
#
_cell.length_a   1.000
_cell.length_b   1.000
_cell.length_c   1.000
_cell.angle_alpha   90.00
_cell.angle_beta   90.00
_cell.angle_gamma   90.00
#
_symmetry.space_group_name_H-M   'P 1'
#
loop_
_entity.id
_entity.type
_entity.pdbx_description
1 polymer ?
#
loop_
_entity_poly.entity_id
_entity_poly.type
_entity_poly.pdbx_seq_one_letter_code
_entity_poly.pdbx_strand_id
1 'polypeptide(L)'
;MKKTLSLLYFSWIFLLLSGCSSTTEAETSIENDTDKTLVVYSPNPEDLIEETIPAFEEKYGIKVDLVQASTGELFKKAEAEKEAPVADVIFGGSYALFSSNEKLFEPYTSQENDQIIPEYQNKTGFYTPYTLDVSVIIANSALTKDIKIEG
;
A
#
# COMPACT_ATOMS: atom_id res chain seq x y z
N MET A 1 41.59 -61.78 17.92
CA MET A 1 40.36 -61.89 18.67
C MET A 1 39.81 -60.50 19.06
N LYS A 2 39.44 -59.60 18.11
CA LYS A 2 38.93 -58.25 18.38
C LYS A 2 37.93 -57.76 17.29
N LYS A 3 37.21 -58.61 16.59
CA LYS A 3 36.31 -58.19 15.48
C LYS A 3 34.84 -58.61 15.63
N THR A 4 34.40 -59.16 16.75
CA THR A 4 33.04 -59.69 16.91
C THR A 4 32.15 -58.89 17.89
N LEU A 5 32.65 -57.76 18.47
CA LEU A 5 31.89 -57.01 19.45
C LEU A 5 31.21 -55.75 18.86
N SER A 6 31.46 -55.39 17.60
CA SER A 6 30.89 -54.20 16.94
C SER A 6 29.55 -54.45 16.23
N LEU A 7 29.14 -55.68 16.06
CA LEU A 7 27.92 -56.04 15.30
C LEU A 7 26.64 -56.16 16.17
N LEU A 8 26.80 -56.19 17.51
CA LEU A 8 25.64 -56.32 18.41
C LEU A 8 25.06 -54.96 18.87
N TYR A 9 25.77 -53.83 18.66
CA TYR A 9 25.26 -52.53 19.02
C TYR A 9 24.36 -51.90 17.93
N PHE A 10 24.39 -52.40 16.69
CA PHE A 10 23.62 -51.84 15.59
C PHE A 10 22.19 -52.39 15.49
N SER A 11 21.89 -53.51 16.19
CA SER A 11 20.57 -54.15 16.14
C SER A 11 19.54 -53.60 17.16
N TRP A 12 19.96 -52.78 18.11
CA TRP A 12 19.07 -52.33 19.17
C TRP A 12 18.52 -50.92 18.98
N ILE A 13 18.91 -50.19 17.92
CA ILE A 13 18.44 -48.85 17.60
C ILE A 13 17.20 -48.83 16.68
N PHE A 14 16.82 -50.04 16.12
CA PHE A 14 15.78 -50.12 15.09
C PHE A 14 14.37 -50.41 15.62
N LEU A 15 14.14 -50.45 16.92
CA LEU A 15 12.85 -50.86 17.50
C LEU A 15 12.04 -49.77 18.20
N LEU A 16 12.33 -48.49 17.97
CA LEU A 16 11.60 -47.35 18.60
C LEU A 16 10.89 -46.44 17.61
N LEU A 17 10.64 -46.85 16.37
CA LEU A 17 9.86 -46.09 15.39
C LEU A 17 8.49 -46.74 15.09
N SER A 18 7.74 -47.14 16.13
CA SER A 18 6.34 -47.52 15.98
C SER A 18 5.53 -46.66 16.95
N GLY A 19 4.98 -45.57 16.48
CA GLY A 19 4.10 -44.83 17.33
C GLY A 19 3.67 -43.49 16.79
N CYS A 20 2.43 -43.41 16.46
CA CYS A 20 1.52 -42.26 16.30
C CYS A 20 1.43 -41.66 14.91
N SER A 21 0.58 -42.29 14.12
CA SER A 21 -0.29 -41.60 13.17
C SER A 21 -1.33 -40.83 13.98
N SER A 22 -1.08 -39.59 14.32
CA SER A 22 -2.11 -38.64 14.64
C SER A 22 -2.37 -37.82 13.40
N THR A 23 -3.54 -38.03 12.83
CA THR A 23 -4.16 -37.16 11.85
C THR A 23 -4.25 -35.78 12.48
N THR A 24 -3.28 -34.92 12.22
CA THR A 24 -3.38 -33.48 12.49
C THR A 24 -4.18 -32.91 11.34
N GLU A 25 -5.46 -32.66 11.60
CA GLU A 25 -6.20 -31.70 10.83
C GLU A 25 -5.34 -30.44 10.76
N ALA A 26 -5.01 -30.01 9.54
CA ALA A 26 -4.39 -28.72 9.32
C ALA A 26 -5.41 -27.67 9.74
N GLU A 27 -5.38 -27.29 11.02
CA GLU A 27 -5.86 -25.99 11.41
C GLU A 27 -5.00 -25.01 10.64
N THR A 28 -5.56 -24.42 9.59
CA THR A 28 -5.07 -23.20 9.02
C THR A 28 -5.12 -22.18 10.16
N SER A 29 -4.04 -22.08 10.90
CA SER A 29 -3.81 -20.93 11.75
C SER A 29 -3.84 -19.74 10.81
N ILE A 30 -4.93 -18.99 10.85
CA ILE A 30 -4.93 -17.60 10.39
C ILE A 30 -3.89 -16.96 11.33
N GLU A 31 -2.66 -16.86 10.84
CA GLU A 31 -1.67 -15.98 11.42
C GLU A 31 -2.34 -14.60 11.42
N ASN A 32 -2.78 -14.18 12.59
CA ASN A 32 -3.12 -12.79 12.85
C ASN A 32 -1.82 -12.01 12.65
N ASP A 33 -1.57 -11.61 11.41
CA ASP A 33 -0.51 -10.70 11.02
C ASP A 33 -0.90 -9.29 11.53
N THR A 34 -0.85 -9.17 12.86
CA THR A 34 -1.21 -7.95 13.60
C THR A 34 -0.10 -6.88 13.53
N ASP A 35 0.92 -7.11 12.72
CA ASP A 35 2.08 -6.24 12.59
C ASP A 35 2.24 -5.67 11.15
N LYS A 36 1.15 -5.66 10.38
CA LYS A 36 1.16 -5.02 9.06
C LYS A 36 1.19 -3.52 9.22
N THR A 37 2.27 -2.92 8.76
CA THR A 37 2.41 -1.48 8.62
C THR A 37 2.39 -1.12 7.15
N LEU A 38 1.59 -0.11 6.79
CA LEU A 38 1.52 0.45 5.44
C LEU A 38 2.27 1.78 5.43
N VAL A 39 3.30 1.90 4.62
CA VAL A 39 4.05 3.16 4.46
C VAL A 39 3.35 4.02 3.41
N VAL A 40 2.84 5.17 3.83
CA VAL A 40 2.07 6.09 2.99
C VAL A 40 2.79 7.41 2.83
N TYR A 41 3.06 7.80 1.58
CA TYR A 41 3.52 9.14 1.24
C TYR A 41 2.33 10.01 0.86
N SER A 42 2.13 11.17 1.51
CA SER A 42 0.98 12.00 1.23
C SER A 42 1.29 13.51 1.22
N PRO A 43 0.90 14.21 0.15
CA PRO A 43 0.90 15.68 0.11
C PRO A 43 -0.44 16.28 0.55
N ASN A 44 -1.37 15.45 1.00
CA ASN A 44 -2.69 15.90 1.41
C ASN A 44 -2.61 16.81 2.65
N PRO A 45 -3.56 17.74 2.81
CA PRO A 45 -3.62 18.60 3.98
C PRO A 45 -3.98 17.79 5.24
N GLU A 46 -3.59 18.33 6.39
CA GLU A 46 -3.67 17.68 7.69
C GLU A 46 -5.10 17.25 8.07
N ASP A 47 -6.09 18.10 7.79
CA ASP A 47 -7.50 17.81 8.06
C ASP A 47 -8.01 16.53 7.35
N LEU A 48 -7.64 16.35 6.10
CA LEU A 48 -7.98 15.14 5.36
C LEU A 48 -7.25 13.91 5.91
N ILE A 49 -6.00 14.06 6.30
CA ILE A 49 -5.18 12.99 6.85
C ILE A 49 -5.72 12.54 8.21
N GLU A 50 -6.03 13.49 9.11
CA GLU A 50 -6.56 13.22 10.44
C GLU A 50 -7.92 12.50 10.41
N GLU A 51 -8.71 12.70 9.37
CA GLU A 51 -9.98 11.99 9.20
C GLU A 51 -9.77 10.61 8.54
N THR A 52 -8.93 10.52 7.52
CA THR A 52 -8.84 9.33 6.67
C THR A 52 -7.98 8.22 7.27
N ILE A 53 -6.79 8.55 7.80
CA ILE A 53 -5.86 7.54 8.29
C ILE A 53 -6.40 6.78 9.50
N PRO A 54 -6.92 7.45 10.56
CA PRO A 54 -7.49 6.73 11.69
C PRO A 54 -8.68 5.85 11.30
N ALA A 55 -9.54 6.32 10.40
CA ALA A 55 -10.69 5.53 9.92
C ALA A 55 -10.23 4.28 9.14
N PHE A 56 -9.16 4.38 8.36
CA PHE A 56 -8.55 3.24 7.69
C PHE A 56 -7.95 2.24 8.69
N GLU A 57 -7.16 2.72 9.65
CA GLU A 57 -6.55 1.88 10.69
C GLU A 57 -7.61 1.14 11.52
N GLU A 58 -8.67 1.83 11.92
CA GLU A 58 -9.80 1.25 12.67
C GLU A 58 -10.51 0.16 11.86
N LYS A 59 -10.77 0.45 10.58
CA LYS A 59 -11.53 -0.46 9.71
C LYS A 59 -10.77 -1.72 9.34
N TYR A 60 -9.47 -1.61 9.08
CA TYR A 60 -8.67 -2.69 8.50
C TYR A 60 -7.66 -3.30 9.47
N GLY A 61 -7.42 -2.69 10.63
CA GLY A 61 -6.43 -3.16 11.61
C GLY A 61 -4.98 -3.02 11.13
N ILE A 62 -4.74 -2.22 10.10
CA ILE A 62 -3.41 -1.99 9.52
C ILE A 62 -2.90 -0.64 10.02
N LYS A 63 -1.68 -0.60 10.56
CA LYS A 63 -1.03 0.65 10.98
C LYS A 63 -0.48 1.41 9.78
N VAL A 64 -0.53 2.73 9.83
CA VAL A 64 0.00 3.59 8.78
C VAL A 64 1.23 4.34 9.29
N ASP A 65 2.35 4.16 8.59
CA ASP A 65 3.54 5.00 8.74
C ASP A 65 3.50 6.09 7.67
N LEU A 66 3.18 7.32 8.11
CA LEU A 66 2.88 8.43 7.23
C LEU A 66 4.10 9.35 7.05
N VAL A 67 4.46 9.61 5.80
CA VAL A 67 5.43 10.64 5.42
C VAL A 67 4.72 11.75 4.65
N GLN A 68 4.67 12.95 5.24
CA GLN A 68 4.07 14.13 4.62
C GLN A 68 5.14 15.07 4.05
N ALA A 69 4.97 15.44 2.79
CA ALA A 69 5.78 16.44 2.10
C ALA A 69 5.02 16.95 0.86
N SER A 70 5.59 17.92 0.15
CA SER A 70 5.01 18.35 -1.13
C SER A 70 5.02 17.22 -2.16
N THR A 71 4.07 17.24 -3.10
CA THR A 71 3.97 16.23 -4.16
C THR A 71 5.30 16.02 -4.90
N GLY A 72 5.98 17.12 -5.26
CA GLY A 72 7.25 17.05 -5.97
C GLY A 72 8.39 16.43 -5.16
N GLU A 73 8.43 16.64 -3.84
CA GLU A 73 9.41 16.02 -2.95
C GLU A 73 9.17 14.53 -2.79
N LEU A 74 7.91 14.12 -2.62
CA LEU A 74 7.54 12.71 -2.48
C LEU A 74 7.86 11.92 -3.76
N PHE A 75 7.60 12.47 -4.94
CA PHE A 75 7.97 11.81 -6.20
C PHE A 75 9.50 11.72 -6.39
N LYS A 76 10.26 12.75 -6.00
CA LYS A 76 11.73 12.67 -6.00
C LYS A 76 12.24 11.61 -5.02
N LYS A 77 11.61 11.51 -3.85
CA LYS A 77 11.93 10.48 -2.87
C LYS A 77 11.65 9.10 -3.43
N ALA A 78 10.47 8.86 -3.99
CA ALA A 78 10.12 7.59 -4.63
C ALA A 78 11.06 7.23 -5.81
N GLU A 79 11.47 8.20 -6.64
CA GLU A 79 12.47 7.96 -7.70
C GLU A 79 13.85 7.58 -7.12
N ALA A 80 14.26 8.19 -6.02
CA ALA A 80 15.52 7.85 -5.36
C ALA A 80 15.50 6.43 -4.74
N GLU A 81 14.33 5.95 -4.36
CA GLU A 81 14.08 4.66 -3.71
C GLU A 81 13.68 3.56 -4.71
N LYS A 82 13.62 3.81 -6.00
CA LYS A 82 13.08 2.90 -7.02
C LYS A 82 13.72 1.50 -7.07
N GLU A 83 14.97 1.36 -6.66
CA GLU A 83 15.66 0.06 -6.60
C GLU A 83 15.32 -0.73 -5.31
N ALA A 84 14.81 -0.04 -4.29
CA ALA A 84 14.34 -0.60 -3.03
C ALA A 84 13.21 0.29 -2.48
N PRO A 85 11.99 0.18 -3.02
CA PRO A 85 10.88 1.02 -2.65
C PRO A 85 10.55 0.94 -1.16
N VAL A 86 10.32 2.10 -0.54
CA VAL A 86 9.96 2.23 0.87
C VAL A 86 8.47 2.48 1.03
N ALA A 87 7.90 3.33 0.18
CA ALA A 87 6.47 3.61 0.22
C ALA A 87 5.66 2.50 -0.47
N ASP A 88 4.61 2.06 0.18
CA ASP A 88 3.61 1.17 -0.40
C ASP A 88 2.59 1.94 -1.23
N VAL A 89 2.23 3.16 -0.79
CA VAL A 89 1.20 3.99 -1.42
C VAL A 89 1.62 5.46 -1.45
N ILE A 90 1.36 6.14 -2.56
CA ILE A 90 1.28 7.60 -2.60
C ILE A 90 -0.19 8.01 -2.59
N PHE A 91 -0.63 8.63 -1.47
CA PHE A 91 -2.01 9.06 -1.27
C PHE A 91 -2.14 10.57 -1.52
N GLY A 92 -2.59 10.92 -2.70
CA GLY A 92 -2.72 12.31 -3.16
C GLY A 92 -1.68 12.70 -4.21
N GLY A 93 -1.75 13.91 -4.69
CA GLY A 93 -0.90 14.42 -5.76
C GLY A 93 -1.66 14.64 -7.07
N SER A 94 -0.96 15.14 -8.09
CA SER A 94 -1.61 15.49 -9.35
C SER A 94 -1.49 14.40 -10.39
N TYR A 95 -2.53 14.25 -11.20
CA TYR A 95 -2.55 13.34 -12.36
C TYR A 95 -1.31 13.51 -13.26
N ALA A 96 -0.91 14.75 -13.52
CA ALA A 96 0.24 15.03 -14.39
C ALA A 96 1.55 14.42 -13.86
N LEU A 97 1.76 14.41 -12.53
CA LEU A 97 2.94 13.79 -11.93
C LEU A 97 2.87 12.27 -11.96
N PHE A 98 1.72 11.67 -11.68
CA PHE A 98 1.54 10.23 -11.84
C PHE A 98 1.79 9.78 -13.27
N SER A 99 1.16 10.43 -14.25
CA SER A 99 1.30 10.12 -15.67
C SER A 99 2.73 10.26 -16.20
N SER A 100 3.50 11.20 -15.64
CA SER A 100 4.91 11.39 -16.01
C SER A 100 5.87 10.40 -15.34
N ASN A 101 5.41 9.67 -14.32
CA ASN A 101 6.23 8.79 -13.50
C ASN A 101 5.66 7.37 -13.36
N GLU A 102 4.86 6.91 -14.31
CA GLU A 102 4.19 5.59 -14.28
C GLU A 102 5.14 4.43 -13.98
N LYS A 103 6.39 4.50 -14.43
CA LYS A 103 7.43 3.49 -14.17
C LYS A 103 7.80 3.27 -12.71
N LEU A 104 7.36 4.17 -11.80
CA LEU A 104 7.57 4.04 -10.35
C LEU A 104 6.48 3.21 -9.67
N PHE A 105 5.43 2.83 -10.38
CA PHE A 105 4.24 2.22 -9.81
C PHE A 105 3.96 0.85 -10.42
N GLU A 106 3.46 -0.06 -9.60
CA GLU A 106 2.86 -1.30 -10.06
C GLU A 106 1.45 -1.04 -10.61
N PRO A 107 1.05 -1.67 -11.72
CA PRO A 107 -0.30 -1.55 -12.24
C PRO A 107 -1.34 -2.14 -11.27
N TYR A 108 -2.33 -1.33 -10.90
CA TYR A 108 -3.45 -1.73 -10.07
C TYR A 108 -4.73 -1.02 -10.48
N THR A 109 -5.82 -1.76 -10.60
CA THR A 109 -7.16 -1.19 -10.80
C THR A 109 -8.02 -1.50 -9.59
N SER A 110 -8.48 -0.45 -8.91
CA SER A 110 -9.37 -0.58 -7.76
C SER A 110 -10.66 -1.31 -8.12
N GLN A 111 -11.18 -2.12 -7.21
CA GLN A 111 -12.51 -2.73 -7.34
C GLN A 111 -13.63 -1.68 -7.41
N GLU A 112 -13.39 -0.50 -6.85
CA GLU A 112 -14.33 0.63 -6.88
C GLU A 112 -14.20 1.49 -8.15
N ASN A 113 -13.36 1.11 -9.12
CA ASN A 113 -13.14 1.90 -10.33
C ASN A 113 -14.43 2.19 -11.10
N ASP A 114 -15.38 1.26 -11.09
CA ASP A 114 -16.68 1.42 -11.75
C ASP A 114 -17.61 2.41 -11.05
N GLN A 115 -17.33 2.78 -9.80
CA GLN A 115 -18.06 3.82 -9.06
C GLN A 115 -17.54 5.23 -9.40
N ILE A 116 -16.36 5.31 -10.01
CA ILE A 116 -15.78 6.58 -10.43
C ILE A 116 -16.49 7.07 -11.70
N ILE A 117 -16.72 8.37 -11.80
CA ILE A 117 -17.28 8.99 -13.00
C ILE A 117 -16.51 8.50 -14.23
N PRO A 118 -17.17 7.98 -15.28
CA PRO A 118 -16.51 7.27 -16.39
C PRO A 118 -15.40 8.06 -17.10
N GLU A 119 -15.52 9.38 -17.12
CA GLU A 119 -14.53 10.28 -17.70
C GLU A 119 -13.17 10.24 -16.94
N TYR A 120 -13.22 9.99 -15.62
CA TYR A 120 -12.07 10.02 -14.73
C TYR A 120 -11.59 8.63 -14.29
N GLN A 121 -12.25 7.56 -14.73
CA GLN A 121 -11.83 6.20 -14.40
C GLN A 121 -10.37 5.92 -14.77
N ASN A 122 -9.71 5.11 -13.95
CA ASN A 122 -8.37 4.64 -14.25
C ASN A 122 -8.35 3.82 -15.55
N LYS A 123 -7.59 4.29 -16.53
CA LYS A 123 -7.41 3.65 -17.85
C LYS A 123 -6.00 3.10 -18.05
N THR A 124 -5.04 3.51 -17.22
CA THR A 124 -3.63 3.15 -17.35
C THR A 124 -3.18 2.12 -16.33
N GLY A 125 -3.88 2.00 -15.22
CA GLY A 125 -3.55 1.10 -14.11
C GLY A 125 -2.60 1.69 -13.06
N PHE A 126 -2.04 2.88 -13.28
CA PHE A 126 -1.00 3.42 -12.39
C PHE A 126 -1.49 4.42 -11.34
N TYR A 127 -2.77 4.73 -11.31
CA TYR A 127 -3.39 5.61 -10.30
C TYR A 127 -4.87 5.32 -10.19
N THR A 128 -5.45 5.63 -9.03
CA THR A 128 -6.90 5.58 -8.80
C THR A 128 -7.34 6.98 -8.37
N PRO A 129 -8.17 7.68 -9.14
CA PRO A 129 -8.66 8.99 -8.75
C PRO A 129 -9.69 8.85 -7.62
N TYR A 130 -9.65 9.74 -6.64
CA TYR A 130 -10.59 9.79 -5.54
C TYR A 130 -11.20 11.18 -5.32
N THR A 131 -10.62 12.22 -5.91
CA THR A 131 -11.10 13.60 -5.84
C THR A 131 -10.90 14.32 -7.16
N LEU A 132 -11.70 15.34 -7.39
CA LEU A 132 -11.57 16.26 -8.50
C LEU A 132 -11.45 17.68 -7.97
N ASP A 133 -10.27 18.27 -8.13
CA ASP A 133 -10.02 19.66 -7.79
C ASP A 133 -10.20 20.54 -9.01
N VAL A 134 -10.89 21.67 -8.83
CA VAL A 134 -11.09 22.65 -9.88
C VAL A 134 -10.36 23.95 -9.54
N SER A 135 -9.71 24.53 -10.54
CA SER A 135 -9.15 25.88 -10.43
C SER A 135 -10.23 26.91 -10.72
N VAL A 136 -10.38 27.89 -9.84
CA VAL A 136 -11.36 28.96 -10.01
C VAL A 136 -10.68 30.32 -9.91
N ILE A 137 -11.25 31.32 -10.58
CA ILE A 137 -10.84 32.71 -10.47
C ILE A 137 -11.83 33.39 -9.51
N ILE A 138 -11.31 33.95 -8.43
CA ILE A 138 -12.10 34.74 -7.51
C ILE A 138 -11.82 36.21 -7.77
N ALA A 139 -12.87 36.98 -8.09
CA ALA A 139 -12.78 38.43 -8.30
C ALA A 139 -13.48 39.17 -7.18
N ASN A 140 -12.81 40.23 -6.67
CA ASN A 140 -13.45 41.14 -5.72
C ASN A 140 -14.45 42.03 -6.47
N SER A 141 -15.76 41.80 -6.26
CA SER A 141 -16.84 42.49 -6.94
C SER A 141 -16.82 44.05 -6.71
N ALA A 142 -16.27 44.49 -5.60
CA ALA A 142 -16.14 45.93 -5.35
C ALA A 142 -15.06 46.61 -6.22
N LEU A 143 -14.02 45.86 -6.61
CA LEU A 143 -12.90 46.33 -7.43
C LEU A 143 -13.10 46.07 -8.93
N THR A 144 -14.02 45.17 -9.29
CA THR A 144 -14.25 44.77 -10.67
C THR A 144 -15.57 45.26 -11.25
N LYS A 145 -16.22 46.25 -10.64
CA LYS A 145 -17.53 46.77 -11.05
C LYS A 145 -17.61 47.17 -12.51
N ASP A 146 -16.51 47.70 -13.05
CA ASP A 146 -16.42 48.23 -14.42
C ASP A 146 -15.60 47.32 -15.34
N ILE A 147 -15.23 46.13 -14.87
CA ILE A 147 -14.43 45.15 -15.62
C ILE A 147 -15.33 43.99 -16.01
N LYS A 148 -15.48 43.75 -17.33
CA LYS A 148 -16.14 42.56 -17.83
C LYS A 148 -15.15 41.37 -17.70
N ILE A 149 -15.49 40.42 -16.82
CA ILE A 149 -14.73 39.17 -16.66
C ILE A 149 -15.39 38.17 -17.58
N GLU A 150 -14.66 37.71 -18.59
CA GLU A 150 -15.09 36.65 -19.52
C GLU A 150 -14.30 35.38 -19.16
N GLY A 151 -14.99 34.22 -18.98
CA GLY A 151 -14.42 32.91 -18.73
C GLY A 151 -14.32 32.08 -19.99
#